data_1b8f04d051183ef5d9160189c3ab9b99
#
_entry.id   1b8f04d051183ef5d9160189c3ab9b99
#
_cell.length_a   1.000
_cell.length_b   1.000
_cell.length_c   1.000
_cell.angle_alpha   90.00
_cell.angle_beta   90.00
_cell.angle_gamma   90.00
#
_symmetry.space_group_name_H-M   'P 1'
#
loop_
_entity.id
_entity.type
_entity.pdbx_description
1 polymer ?
#
loop_
_entity_poly.entity_id
_entity_poly.type
_entity_poly.pdbx_seq_one_letter_code
_entity_poly.pdbx_strand_id
1 'polypeptide(L)'
;EESLSKMEAELEQLTNDLQQAQTNFSSQDENLIKTLSALQNLALKPTESLFVQPLNPVEIIRSAMLLRETVPYLEENASRLRKELEKIEQQKKRVENQMARIVRQKKVLEAEHEQMKSLVQRKSKLRNAVEVKSERAKKKVQKLAGQAQDLRDLLSKLEKEQQEKR
;
A
#
# COMPACT_ATOMS: atom_id res chain seq x y z
N GLU A 1 8.93 4.68 6.38
CA GLU A 1 8.31 3.47 6.96
C GLU A 1 6.95 3.79 7.60
N GLU A 2 6.84 4.79 8.47
CA GLU A 2 5.58 5.20 9.11
C GLU A 2 4.48 5.58 8.10
N SER A 3 4.83 6.29 7.03
CA SER A 3 3.91 6.63 5.95
C SER A 3 3.38 5.39 5.22
N LEU A 4 4.24 4.40 4.98
CA LEU A 4 3.85 3.15 4.32
C LEU A 4 2.88 2.36 5.21
N SER A 5 3.17 2.24 6.50
CA SER A 5 2.30 1.57 7.46
C SER A 5 0.90 2.21 7.55
N LYS A 6 0.82 3.54 7.51
CA LYS A 6 -0.48 4.26 7.44
C LYS A 6 -1.25 3.94 6.15
N MET A 7 -0.56 3.92 5.01
CA MET A 7 -1.19 3.58 3.72
C MET A 7 -1.66 2.11 3.67
N GLU A 8 -0.95 1.20 4.30
CA GLU A 8 -1.35 -0.21 4.41
C GLU A 8 -2.57 -0.39 5.33
N ALA A 9 -2.61 0.30 6.46
CA ALA A 9 -3.78 0.30 7.34
C ALA A 9 -5.03 0.89 6.65
N GLU A 10 -4.87 1.97 5.90
CA GLU A 10 -5.95 2.56 5.10
C GLU A 10 -6.43 1.60 4.01
N LEU A 11 -5.52 0.87 3.34
CA LEU A 11 -5.88 -0.14 2.35
C LEU A 11 -6.68 -1.28 2.98
N GLU A 12 -6.29 -1.75 4.15
CA GLU A 12 -7.01 -2.80 4.89
C GLU A 12 -8.44 -2.35 5.23
N GLN A 13 -8.59 -1.13 5.72
CA GLN A 13 -9.92 -0.56 6.01
C GLN A 13 -10.78 -0.46 4.75
N LEU A 14 -10.25 0.09 3.66
CA LEU A 14 -10.97 0.20 2.39
C LEU A 14 -11.35 -1.17 1.81
N THR A 15 -10.52 -2.18 2.00
CA THR A 15 -10.79 -3.55 1.55
C THR A 15 -11.91 -4.18 2.36
N ASN A 16 -11.91 -4.00 3.68
CA ASN A 16 -12.98 -4.48 4.57
C ASN A 16 -14.31 -3.80 4.24
N ASP A 17 -14.32 -2.48 4.04
CA ASP A 17 -15.50 -1.73 3.65
C ASP A 17 -16.07 -2.20 2.32
N LEU A 18 -15.20 -2.46 1.34
CA LEU A 18 -15.58 -3.00 0.03
C LEU A 18 -16.21 -4.39 0.16
N GLN A 19 -15.59 -5.28 0.93
CA GLN A 19 -16.10 -6.63 1.17
C GLN A 19 -17.47 -6.61 1.85
N GLN A 20 -17.65 -5.74 2.84
CA GLN A 20 -18.92 -5.57 3.53
C GLN A 20 -20.01 -5.03 2.59
N ALA A 21 -19.68 -4.04 1.76
CA ALA A 21 -20.60 -3.51 0.76
C ALA A 21 -21.01 -4.57 -0.26
N GLN A 22 -20.07 -5.39 -0.75
CA GLN A 22 -20.35 -6.50 -1.67
C GLN A 22 -21.26 -7.56 -1.06
N THR A 23 -21.02 -7.92 0.21
CA THR A 23 -21.85 -8.91 0.91
C THR A 23 -23.28 -8.41 1.10
N ASN A 24 -23.44 -7.15 1.50
CA ASN A 24 -24.75 -6.52 1.66
C ASN A 24 -25.49 -6.43 0.32
N PHE A 25 -24.79 -6.02 -0.75
CA PHE A 25 -25.35 -5.98 -2.10
C PHE A 25 -25.84 -7.35 -2.56
N SER A 26 -25.02 -8.41 -2.40
CA SER A 26 -25.33 -9.76 -2.81
C SER A 26 -26.60 -10.27 -2.09
N SER A 27 -26.74 -10.00 -0.79
CA SER A 27 -27.92 -10.37 -0.02
C SER A 27 -29.20 -9.65 -0.49
N GLN A 28 -29.08 -8.35 -0.82
CA GLN A 28 -30.22 -7.56 -1.33
C GLN A 28 -30.63 -7.99 -2.74
N ASP A 29 -29.66 -8.27 -3.60
CA ASP A 29 -29.87 -8.75 -4.98
C ASP A 29 -30.58 -10.11 -4.95
N GLU A 30 -30.14 -11.05 -4.10
CA GLU A 30 -30.78 -12.35 -3.92
C GLU A 30 -32.26 -12.20 -3.45
N ASN A 31 -32.52 -11.31 -2.51
CA ASN A 31 -33.88 -11.03 -2.03
C ASN A 31 -34.77 -10.45 -3.13
N LEU A 32 -34.22 -9.54 -3.97
CA LEU A 32 -34.93 -8.99 -5.11
C LEU A 32 -35.30 -10.09 -6.11
N ILE A 33 -34.32 -10.96 -6.47
CA ILE A 33 -34.55 -12.10 -7.37
C ILE A 33 -35.60 -13.05 -6.83
N LYS A 34 -35.58 -13.40 -5.54
CA LYS A 34 -36.60 -14.25 -4.90
C LYS A 34 -37.98 -13.62 -4.97
N THR A 35 -38.07 -12.32 -4.74
CA THR A 35 -39.36 -11.60 -4.80
C THR A 35 -39.91 -11.54 -6.22
N LEU A 36 -39.06 -11.27 -7.21
CA LEU A 36 -39.42 -11.28 -8.63
C LEU A 36 -39.90 -12.69 -9.06
N SER A 37 -39.19 -13.74 -8.66
CA SER A 37 -39.53 -15.13 -8.97
C SER A 37 -40.88 -15.51 -8.35
N ALA A 38 -41.15 -15.07 -7.11
CA ALA A 38 -42.45 -15.29 -6.47
C ALA A 38 -43.58 -14.58 -7.19
N LEU A 39 -43.37 -13.32 -7.62
CA LEU A 39 -44.35 -12.57 -8.42
C LEU A 39 -44.57 -13.18 -9.81
N GLN A 40 -43.50 -13.64 -10.46
CA GLN A 40 -43.62 -14.34 -11.74
C GLN A 40 -44.45 -15.63 -11.60
N ASN A 41 -44.17 -16.42 -10.56
CA ASN A 41 -44.96 -17.61 -10.26
C ASN A 41 -46.43 -17.29 -9.98
N LEU A 42 -46.69 -16.18 -9.27
CA LEU A 42 -48.06 -15.72 -8.99
C LEU A 42 -48.76 -15.27 -10.29
N ALA A 43 -48.06 -14.61 -11.18
CA ALA A 43 -48.56 -14.13 -12.46
C ALA A 43 -48.80 -15.24 -13.50
N LEU A 44 -47.96 -16.33 -13.47
CA LEU A 44 -48.05 -17.43 -14.42
C LEU A 44 -48.96 -18.57 -13.99
N LYS A 45 -49.21 -18.74 -12.69
CA LYS A 45 -50.11 -19.81 -12.17
C LYS A 45 -51.59 -19.69 -12.48
N PRO A 46 -52.15 -18.54 -12.89
CA PRO A 46 -53.57 -18.54 -13.31
C PRO A 46 -53.89 -19.35 -14.58
N THR A 47 -52.86 -19.68 -15.39
CA THR A 47 -53.09 -20.28 -16.69
C THR A 47 -53.34 -21.79 -16.68
N GLU A 48 -52.86 -22.53 -15.70
CA GLU A 48 -53.13 -23.99 -15.62
C GLU A 48 -54.46 -24.35 -14.94
N SER A 49 -55.00 -23.49 -14.06
CA SER A 49 -56.30 -23.68 -13.44
C SER A 49 -57.48 -23.10 -14.24
N LEU A 50 -57.21 -22.31 -15.31
CA LEU A 50 -58.22 -21.69 -16.14
C LEU A 50 -59.07 -22.67 -16.95
N PHE A 51 -58.64 -23.91 -17.10
CA PHE A 51 -59.43 -24.97 -17.81
C PHE A 51 -60.40 -25.70 -16.91
N VAL A 52 -60.33 -25.53 -15.58
CA VAL A 52 -61.14 -26.35 -14.62
C VAL A 52 -62.06 -25.55 -13.71
N GLN A 53 -61.71 -24.30 -13.39
CA GLN A 53 -62.61 -23.43 -12.59
C GLN A 53 -62.54 -21.96 -13.04
N PRO A 54 -63.66 -21.23 -13.24
CA PRO A 54 -63.68 -19.83 -13.49
C PRO A 54 -63.08 -19.10 -12.26
N LEU A 55 -61.94 -18.39 -12.46
CA LEU A 55 -61.35 -17.52 -11.43
C LEU A 55 -62.43 -16.59 -10.85
N ASN A 56 -62.51 -16.58 -9.53
CA ASN A 56 -63.39 -15.62 -8.86
C ASN A 56 -62.95 -14.20 -9.20
N PRO A 57 -63.80 -13.33 -9.75
CA PRO A 57 -63.45 -11.92 -10.11
C PRO A 57 -62.78 -11.17 -8.97
N VAL A 58 -63.08 -11.50 -7.75
CA VAL A 58 -62.44 -10.92 -6.53
C VAL A 58 -60.95 -11.26 -6.42
N GLU A 59 -60.52 -12.47 -6.83
CA GLU A 59 -59.13 -12.89 -6.80
C GLU A 59 -58.28 -12.16 -7.87
N ILE A 60 -58.86 -11.97 -9.06
CA ILE A 60 -58.24 -11.19 -10.12
C ILE A 60 -57.99 -9.74 -9.67
N ILE A 61 -59.02 -9.11 -9.07
CA ILE A 61 -58.92 -7.73 -8.56
C ILE A 61 -57.88 -7.66 -7.44
N ARG A 62 -57.85 -8.61 -6.54
CA ARG A 62 -56.91 -8.68 -5.43
C ARG A 62 -55.44 -8.85 -5.94
N SER A 63 -55.24 -9.72 -6.91
CA SER A 63 -53.92 -9.92 -7.54
C SER A 63 -53.47 -8.66 -8.29
N ALA A 64 -54.37 -7.99 -9.01
CA ALA A 64 -54.08 -6.73 -9.70
C ALA A 64 -53.72 -5.61 -8.70
N MET A 65 -54.43 -5.52 -7.56
CA MET A 65 -54.09 -4.55 -6.51
C MET A 65 -52.70 -4.85 -5.88
N LEU A 66 -52.39 -6.10 -5.57
CA LEU A 66 -51.10 -6.50 -5.05
C LEU A 66 -49.95 -6.18 -6.03
N LEU A 67 -50.13 -6.47 -7.31
CA LEU A 67 -49.14 -6.12 -8.35
C LEU A 67 -48.94 -4.60 -8.47
N ARG A 68 -50.04 -3.86 -8.47
CA ARG A 68 -49.99 -2.39 -8.52
C ARG A 68 -49.22 -1.77 -7.37
N GLU A 69 -49.32 -2.33 -6.17
CA GLU A 69 -48.59 -1.87 -4.98
C GLU A 69 -47.13 -2.34 -4.96
N THR A 70 -46.85 -3.55 -5.45
CA THR A 70 -45.57 -4.18 -5.35
C THR A 70 -44.58 -3.72 -6.45
N VAL A 71 -45.06 -3.44 -7.66
CA VAL A 71 -44.21 -3.05 -8.79
C VAL A 71 -43.40 -1.76 -8.51
N PRO A 72 -43.99 -0.66 -8.01
CA PRO A 72 -43.24 0.55 -7.69
C PRO A 72 -42.15 0.29 -6.61
N TYR A 73 -42.46 -0.52 -5.62
CA TYR A 73 -41.49 -0.91 -4.57
C TYR A 73 -40.29 -1.68 -5.14
N LEU A 74 -40.54 -2.55 -6.12
CA LEU A 74 -39.48 -3.29 -6.80
C LEU A 74 -38.63 -2.38 -7.68
N GLU A 75 -39.23 -1.45 -8.38
CA GLU A 75 -38.52 -0.44 -9.19
C GLU A 75 -37.63 0.45 -8.32
N GLU A 76 -38.12 0.87 -7.16
CA GLU A 76 -37.31 1.63 -6.20
C GLU A 76 -36.15 0.83 -5.67
N ASN A 77 -36.38 -0.45 -5.28
CA ASN A 77 -35.32 -1.34 -4.83
C ASN A 77 -34.27 -1.60 -5.92
N ALA A 78 -34.68 -1.85 -7.15
CA ALA A 78 -33.78 -2.02 -8.29
C ALA A 78 -32.94 -0.76 -8.56
N SER A 79 -33.57 0.42 -8.46
CA SER A 79 -32.88 1.70 -8.59
C SER A 79 -31.85 1.90 -7.47
N ARG A 80 -32.20 1.55 -6.24
CA ARG A 80 -31.29 1.61 -5.10
C ARG A 80 -30.10 0.66 -5.26
N LEU A 81 -30.34 -0.60 -5.65
CA LEU A 81 -29.28 -1.57 -5.93
C LEU A 81 -28.33 -1.12 -7.03
N ARG A 82 -28.85 -0.49 -8.09
CA ARG A 82 -27.99 0.09 -9.15
C ARG A 82 -27.06 1.18 -8.60
N LYS A 83 -27.55 2.06 -7.74
CA LYS A 83 -26.73 3.09 -7.09
C LYS A 83 -25.69 2.49 -6.13
N GLU A 84 -26.04 1.42 -5.44
CA GLU A 84 -25.10 0.70 -4.58
C GLU A 84 -23.99 0.02 -5.40
N LEU A 85 -24.33 -0.59 -6.53
CA LEU A 85 -23.35 -1.17 -7.46
C LEU A 85 -22.36 -0.11 -7.96
N GLU A 86 -22.85 1.07 -8.36
CA GLU A 86 -21.97 2.18 -8.77
C GLU A 86 -21.00 2.60 -7.65
N LYS A 87 -21.48 2.64 -6.40
CA LYS A 87 -20.62 2.92 -5.24
C LYS A 87 -19.56 1.84 -5.02
N ILE A 88 -19.95 0.57 -5.14
CA ILE A 88 -19.02 -0.56 -5.03
C ILE A 88 -17.93 -0.49 -6.10
N GLU A 89 -18.28 -0.16 -7.34
CA GLU A 89 -17.30 0.04 -8.41
C GLU A 89 -16.33 1.20 -8.13
N GLN A 90 -16.85 2.31 -7.57
CA GLN A 90 -16.00 3.43 -7.15
C GLN A 90 -15.06 3.04 -5.99
N GLN A 91 -15.55 2.29 -5.00
CA GLN A 91 -14.74 1.79 -3.90
C GLN A 91 -13.65 0.84 -4.40
N LYS A 92 -13.99 -0.08 -5.31
CA LYS A 92 -13.02 -0.97 -5.96
C LYS A 92 -11.89 -0.20 -6.64
N LYS A 93 -12.22 0.83 -7.42
CA LYS A 93 -11.21 1.71 -8.04
C LYS A 93 -10.33 2.43 -7.02
N ARG A 94 -10.88 2.82 -5.86
CA ARG A 94 -10.08 3.42 -4.77
C ARG A 94 -9.10 2.42 -4.19
N VAL A 95 -9.53 1.19 -3.91
CA VAL A 95 -8.65 0.10 -3.44
C VAL A 95 -7.51 -0.15 -4.43
N GLU A 96 -7.83 -0.30 -5.73
CA GLU A 96 -6.84 -0.52 -6.79
C GLU A 96 -5.82 0.63 -6.87
N ASN A 97 -6.29 1.87 -6.80
CA ASN A 97 -5.43 3.05 -6.81
C ASN A 97 -4.53 3.13 -5.57
N GLN A 98 -5.05 2.81 -4.39
CA GLN A 98 -4.27 2.80 -3.15
C GLN A 98 -3.21 1.70 -3.19
N MET A 99 -3.56 0.52 -3.68
CA MET A 99 -2.62 -0.59 -3.87
C MET A 99 -1.49 -0.22 -4.84
N ALA A 100 -1.81 0.45 -5.96
CA ALA A 100 -0.81 0.94 -6.89
C ALA A 100 0.11 2.03 -6.31
N ARG A 101 -0.40 2.85 -5.38
CA ARG A 101 0.41 3.83 -4.64
C ARG A 101 1.39 3.15 -3.70
N ILE A 102 0.92 2.17 -2.93
CA ILE A 102 1.77 1.39 -2.00
C ILE A 102 2.90 0.69 -2.76
N VAL A 103 2.61 0.04 -3.88
CA VAL A 103 3.62 -0.63 -4.71
C VAL A 103 4.68 0.37 -5.21
N ARG A 104 4.26 1.56 -5.65
CA ARG A 104 5.19 2.63 -6.06
C ARG A 104 6.05 3.11 -4.91
N GLN A 105 5.45 3.35 -3.75
CA GLN A 105 6.16 3.81 -2.56
C GLN A 105 7.18 2.77 -2.06
N LYS A 106 6.83 1.48 -2.08
CA LYS A 106 7.76 0.39 -1.77
C LYS A 106 8.99 0.39 -2.69
N LYS A 107 8.79 0.55 -4.00
CA LYS A 107 9.90 0.63 -4.96
C LYS A 107 10.82 1.83 -4.73
N VAL A 108 10.25 2.99 -4.39
CA VAL A 108 11.05 4.18 -4.06
C VAL A 108 11.88 3.94 -2.80
N LEU A 109 11.25 3.41 -1.75
CA LEU A 109 11.93 3.10 -0.49
C LEU A 109 13.07 2.09 -0.68
N GLU A 110 12.86 1.07 -1.49
CA GLU A 110 13.86 0.06 -1.82
C GLU A 110 15.06 0.67 -2.58
N ALA A 111 14.79 1.56 -3.54
CA ALA A 111 15.85 2.29 -4.25
C ALA A 111 16.64 3.22 -3.31
N GLU A 112 15.97 3.94 -2.41
CA GLU A 112 16.63 4.78 -1.39
C GLU A 112 17.48 3.93 -0.43
N HIS A 113 17.01 2.76 -0.05
CA HIS A 113 17.77 1.82 0.82
C HIS A 113 19.05 1.35 0.14
N GLU A 114 19.00 0.98 -1.13
CA GLU A 114 20.21 0.59 -1.89
C GLU A 114 21.18 1.76 -2.08
N GLN A 115 20.67 2.96 -2.31
CA GLN A 115 21.51 4.18 -2.36
C GLN A 115 22.20 4.43 -1.01
N MET A 116 21.46 4.37 0.09
CA MET A 116 22.02 4.53 1.44
C MET A 116 23.10 3.49 1.73
N LYS A 117 22.86 2.23 1.41
CA LYS A 117 23.82 1.14 1.56
C LYS A 117 25.11 1.41 0.78
N SER A 118 25.00 1.86 -0.47
CA SER A 118 26.15 2.23 -1.29
C SER A 118 26.94 3.41 -0.70
N LEU A 119 26.26 4.41 -0.17
CA LEU A 119 26.90 5.56 0.50
C LEU A 119 27.62 5.14 1.78
N VAL A 120 27.03 4.27 2.59
CA VAL A 120 27.66 3.73 3.79
C VAL A 120 28.93 2.95 3.44
N GLN A 121 28.89 2.13 2.39
CA GLN A 121 30.07 1.41 1.91
C GLN A 121 31.18 2.37 1.40
N ARG A 122 30.81 3.40 0.64
CA ARG A 122 31.77 4.44 0.18
C ARG A 122 32.39 5.17 1.37
N LYS A 123 31.57 5.57 2.33
CA LYS A 123 32.04 6.24 3.56
C LYS A 123 33.02 5.35 4.33
N SER A 124 32.73 4.07 4.49
CA SER A 124 33.63 3.11 5.14
C SER A 124 34.96 2.99 4.41
N LYS A 125 34.96 2.81 3.09
CA LYS A 125 36.19 2.76 2.26
C LYS A 125 37.01 4.03 2.38
N LEU A 126 36.37 5.19 2.35
CA LEU A 126 37.04 6.50 2.48
C LEU A 126 37.68 6.66 3.86
N ARG A 127 36.93 6.29 4.93
CA ARG A 127 37.46 6.30 6.30
C ARG A 127 38.73 5.46 6.44
N ASN A 128 38.67 4.23 5.96
CA ASN A 128 39.87 3.33 6.00
C ASN A 128 41.04 3.89 5.19
N ALA A 129 40.79 4.47 4.02
CA ALA A 129 41.83 5.10 3.22
C ALA A 129 42.46 6.33 3.91
N VAL A 130 41.65 7.14 4.60
CA VAL A 130 42.15 8.28 5.40
C VAL A 130 42.96 7.81 6.60
N GLU A 131 42.51 6.76 7.29
CA GLU A 131 43.21 6.21 8.43
C GLU A 131 44.59 5.66 8.04
N VAL A 132 44.70 4.89 6.93
CA VAL A 132 45.96 4.42 6.38
C VAL A 132 46.90 5.57 5.99
N LYS A 133 46.35 6.62 5.35
CA LYS A 133 47.15 7.80 5.01
C LYS A 133 47.65 8.53 6.25
N SER A 134 46.82 8.69 7.26
CA SER A 134 47.15 9.33 8.54
C SER A 134 48.29 8.56 9.24
N GLU A 135 48.20 7.24 9.32
CA GLU A 135 49.25 6.42 9.92
C GLU A 135 50.59 6.49 9.14
N ARG A 136 50.54 6.50 7.82
CA ARG A 136 51.73 6.74 6.98
C ARG A 136 52.37 8.10 7.22
N ALA A 137 51.55 9.14 7.32
CA ALA A 137 51.99 10.50 7.62
C ALA A 137 52.65 10.58 9.01
N LYS A 138 52.03 10.01 10.06
CA LYS A 138 52.61 9.93 11.40
C LYS A 138 53.96 9.25 11.42
N LYS A 139 54.11 8.07 10.76
CA LYS A 139 55.36 7.38 10.64
C LYS A 139 56.44 8.18 9.93
N LYS A 140 56.05 8.95 8.87
CA LYS A 140 56.97 9.83 8.16
C LYS A 140 57.43 10.99 9.03
N VAL A 141 56.53 11.60 9.80
CA VAL A 141 56.87 12.68 10.74
C VAL A 141 57.82 12.16 11.84
N GLN A 142 57.56 10.99 12.42
CA GLN A 142 58.44 10.39 13.41
C GLN A 142 59.83 10.09 12.87
N LYS A 143 59.92 9.56 11.62
CA LYS A 143 61.21 9.32 10.98
C LYS A 143 61.98 10.61 10.74
N LEU A 144 61.31 11.67 10.26
CA LEU A 144 61.94 12.98 10.04
C LEU A 144 62.39 13.64 11.34
N ALA A 145 61.58 13.50 12.41
CA ALA A 145 61.96 13.98 13.75
C ALA A 145 63.21 13.25 14.30
N GLY A 146 63.29 11.93 14.14
CA GLY A 146 64.48 11.17 14.49
C GLY A 146 65.74 11.63 13.72
N GLN A 147 65.64 11.78 12.39
CA GLN A 147 66.74 12.27 11.58
C GLN A 147 67.18 13.70 11.95
N ALA A 148 66.23 14.58 12.31
CA ALA A 148 66.56 15.90 12.79
C ALA A 148 67.30 15.91 14.14
N GLN A 149 66.94 14.96 15.02
CA GLN A 149 67.60 14.77 16.31
C GLN A 149 69.04 14.26 16.10
N ASP A 150 69.22 13.23 15.26
CA ASP A 150 70.56 12.70 14.90
C ASP A 150 71.48 13.76 14.32
N LEU A 151 70.97 14.61 13.44
CA LEU A 151 71.69 15.77 12.86
C LEU A 151 72.11 16.78 13.94
N ARG A 152 71.23 17.09 14.88
CA ARG A 152 71.56 18.01 16.01
C ARG A 152 72.65 17.41 16.88
N ASP A 153 72.59 16.13 17.17
CA ASP A 153 73.59 15.42 18.00
C ASP A 153 74.97 15.39 17.28
N LEU A 154 74.98 15.17 15.96
CA LEU A 154 76.19 15.26 15.14
C LEU A 154 76.79 16.67 15.13
N LEU A 155 75.98 17.72 14.96
CA LEU A 155 76.44 19.10 15.01
C LEU A 155 77.03 19.45 16.37
N SER A 156 76.39 19.04 17.45
CA SER A 156 76.88 19.26 18.81
C SER A 156 78.24 18.55 19.07
N LYS A 157 78.43 17.35 18.51
CA LYS A 157 79.71 16.67 18.60
C LYS A 157 80.84 17.35 17.82
N LEU A 158 80.55 17.82 16.61
CA LEU A 158 81.47 18.60 15.77
C LEU A 158 81.87 19.91 16.41
N GLU A 159 80.94 20.62 17.05
CA GLU A 159 81.23 21.87 17.77
C GLU A 159 82.13 21.63 18.96
N LYS A 160 81.99 20.52 19.72
CA LYS A 160 82.84 20.17 20.84
C LYS A 160 84.24 19.82 20.36
N GLU A 161 84.40 19.03 19.29
CA GLU A 161 85.67 18.68 18.69
C GLU A 161 86.42 19.90 18.14
N GLN A 162 85.74 20.90 17.61
CA GLN A 162 86.36 22.17 17.19
C GLN A 162 86.80 23.05 18.37
N GLN A 163 86.10 23.00 19.50
CA GLN A 163 86.50 23.69 20.72
C GLN A 163 87.70 23.06 21.40
N GLU A 164 87.84 21.71 21.36
CA GLU A 164 88.97 21.04 21.88
C GLU A 164 90.26 21.19 21.04
N LYS A 165 90.13 21.53 19.80
CA LYS A 165 91.27 21.77 18.86
C LYS A 165 91.76 23.20 18.84
N ARG A 166 91.16 24.13 19.56
CA ARG A 166 91.60 25.52 19.74
C ARG A 166 92.28 25.70 21.10
#